data_7862e436a112bce3b9cd7ab8990fc0ab
#
_entry.id   7862e436a112bce3b9cd7ab8990fc0ab
#
_cell.length_a   1.000
_cell.length_b   1.000
_cell.length_c   1.000
_cell.angle_alpha   90.00
_cell.angle_beta   90.00
_cell.angle_gamma   90.00
#
_symmetry.space_group_name_H-M   'P 1'
#
loop_
_entity.id
_entity.type
_entity.pdbx_description
1 polymer ?
#
loop_
_entity_poly.entity_id
_entity_poly.type
_entity_poly.pdbx_seq_one_letter_code
_entity_poly.pdbx_strand_id
1 'polypeptide(L)'
;MSYLLKICQQGGVKILNNISVNNYSENNNNVKVHTDTGDFSTAKLLFATNGFSKKLFDENIIPARAQVLITKPIKNLNLKGTFHLEKGYYYFRNIDQRILIGGGRNLDFKTESTMEFGQTNLIQLKLENLLRDTIIPKINFEIDYSWSGIMGIGDKKQPILKQLSNNVFCGVRLGGM
;
A
#
# COMPACT_ATOMS: atom_id res chain seq x y z
N MET A 1 -1.88 -5.97 -12.69
CA MET A 1 -1.01 -4.77 -12.75
C MET A 1 -0.21 -4.70 -14.04
N SER A 2 0.58 -5.73 -14.40
CA SER A 2 1.41 -5.76 -15.63
C SER A 2 0.64 -5.49 -16.93
N TYR A 3 -0.59 -5.97 -17.06
CA TYR A 3 -1.44 -5.71 -18.23
C TYR A 3 -1.78 -4.22 -18.39
N LEU A 4 -2.15 -3.53 -17.30
CA LEU A 4 -2.44 -2.09 -17.33
C LEU A 4 -1.19 -1.27 -17.69
N LEU A 5 -0.04 -1.63 -17.13
CA LEU A 5 1.24 -0.97 -17.49
C LEU A 5 1.52 -1.10 -18.98
N LYS A 6 1.31 -2.29 -19.56
CA LYS A 6 1.49 -2.53 -20.99
C LYS A 6 0.56 -1.65 -21.84
N ILE A 7 -0.71 -1.54 -21.48
CA ILE A 7 -1.67 -0.66 -22.16
C ILE A 7 -1.22 0.80 -22.09
N CYS A 8 -0.81 1.27 -20.91
CA CYS A 8 -0.30 2.64 -20.74
C CYS A 8 0.89 2.91 -21.65
N GLN A 9 1.86 1.99 -21.71
CA GLN A 9 3.03 2.11 -22.57
C GLN A 9 2.65 2.13 -24.06
N GLN A 10 1.71 1.27 -24.47
CA GLN A 10 1.18 1.26 -25.84
C GLN A 10 0.45 2.56 -26.20
N GLY A 11 -0.18 3.20 -25.21
CA GLY A 11 -0.80 4.52 -25.32
C GLY A 11 0.19 5.70 -25.28
N GLY A 12 1.50 5.43 -25.28
CA GLY A 12 2.54 6.46 -25.29
C GLY A 12 2.98 6.98 -23.91
N VAL A 13 2.50 6.39 -22.81
CA VAL A 13 2.93 6.75 -21.46
C VAL A 13 4.37 6.28 -21.24
N LYS A 14 5.25 7.21 -20.89
CA LYS A 14 6.62 6.89 -20.49
C LYS A 14 6.66 6.57 -19.01
N ILE A 15 7.17 5.40 -18.66
CA ILE A 15 7.35 4.96 -17.28
C ILE A 15 8.83 5.06 -16.94
N LEU A 16 9.15 5.87 -15.95
CA LEU A 16 10.50 6.04 -15.45
C LEU A 16 10.60 5.33 -14.10
N ASN A 17 11.51 4.38 -13.99
CA ASN A 17 11.76 3.62 -12.78
C ASN A 17 12.98 4.17 -12.04
N ASN A 18 13.05 3.91 -10.72
CA ASN A 18 14.17 4.31 -9.86
C ASN A 18 14.42 5.82 -9.86
N ILE A 19 13.35 6.61 -9.92
CA ILE A 19 13.40 8.07 -9.81
C ILE A 19 12.57 8.48 -8.62
N SER A 20 13.20 9.18 -7.66
CA SER A 20 12.53 9.69 -6.47
C SER A 20 12.22 11.17 -6.65
N VAL A 21 10.95 11.54 -6.50
CA VAL A 21 10.53 12.94 -6.46
C VAL A 21 10.80 13.50 -5.06
N ASN A 22 11.61 14.54 -4.98
CA ASN A 22 12.00 15.20 -3.73
C ASN A 22 11.11 16.40 -3.41
N ASN A 23 10.79 17.20 -4.44
CA ASN A 23 10.00 18.41 -4.31
C ASN A 23 9.46 18.85 -5.67
N TYR A 24 8.63 19.89 -5.70
CA TYR A 24 8.20 20.55 -6.92
C TYR A 24 8.09 22.06 -6.69
N SER A 25 8.18 22.82 -7.76
CA SER A 25 7.89 24.24 -7.79
C SER A 25 6.97 24.57 -8.96
N GLU A 26 6.08 25.50 -8.77
CA GLU A 26 5.10 25.93 -9.79
C GLU A 26 5.30 27.40 -10.11
N ASN A 27 5.23 27.74 -11.38
CA ASN A 27 5.07 29.09 -11.87
C ASN A 27 3.77 29.16 -12.70
N ASN A 28 3.41 30.32 -13.23
CA ASN A 28 2.11 30.56 -13.85
C ASN A 28 1.76 29.58 -15.00
N ASN A 29 2.73 28.97 -15.66
CA ASN A 29 2.50 28.16 -16.86
C ASN A 29 3.14 26.77 -16.80
N ASN A 30 3.92 26.46 -15.77
CA ASN A 30 4.74 25.24 -15.73
C ASN A 30 4.98 24.76 -14.32
N VAL A 31 5.09 23.45 -14.16
CA VAL A 31 5.51 22.78 -12.92
C VAL A 31 6.85 22.15 -13.14
N LYS A 32 7.79 22.46 -12.27
CA LYS A 32 9.12 21.85 -12.24
C LYS A 32 9.15 20.81 -11.13
N VAL A 33 9.45 19.56 -11.48
CA VAL A 33 9.55 18.43 -10.56
C VAL A 33 11.03 18.14 -10.31
N HIS A 34 11.45 18.26 -9.06
CA HIS A 34 12.82 18.01 -8.64
C HIS A 34 12.98 16.55 -8.20
N THR A 35 13.92 15.85 -8.80
CA THR A 35 14.19 14.44 -8.51
C THR A 35 15.65 14.19 -8.14
N ASP A 36 15.94 12.99 -7.70
CA ASP A 36 17.29 12.52 -7.41
C ASP A 36 18.20 12.38 -8.66
N THR A 37 17.59 12.32 -9.85
CA THR A 37 18.29 12.17 -11.13
C THR A 37 18.29 13.43 -12.00
N GLY A 38 17.66 14.52 -11.55
CA GLY A 38 17.53 15.77 -12.28
C GLY A 38 16.09 16.31 -12.27
N ASP A 39 15.87 17.39 -13.00
CA ASP A 39 14.61 18.11 -13.01
C ASP A 39 13.78 17.77 -14.26
N PHE A 40 12.48 17.65 -14.08
CA PHE A 40 11.51 17.50 -15.16
C PHE A 40 10.57 18.71 -15.18
N SER A 41 10.16 19.13 -16.37
CA SER A 41 9.20 20.22 -16.55
C SER A 41 7.92 19.71 -17.22
N THR A 42 6.78 20.15 -16.72
CA THR A 42 5.47 19.73 -17.23
C THR A 42 4.43 20.85 -17.10
N ALA A 43 3.42 20.84 -17.98
CA ALA A 43 2.29 21.74 -17.87
C ALA A 43 1.36 21.40 -16.68
N LYS A 44 1.24 20.12 -16.32
CA LYS A 44 0.41 19.66 -15.19
C LYS A 44 1.06 18.50 -14.45
N LEU A 45 0.88 18.46 -13.14
CA LEU A 45 1.39 17.43 -12.26
C LEU A 45 0.23 16.77 -11.50
N LEU A 46 0.19 15.43 -11.49
CA LEU A 46 -0.73 14.65 -10.67
C LEU A 46 0.05 13.80 -9.68
N PHE A 47 -0.18 14.01 -8.40
CA PHE A 47 0.29 13.13 -7.34
C PHE A 47 -0.66 11.95 -7.13
N ALA A 48 -0.14 10.74 -7.29
CA ALA A 48 -0.84 9.47 -6.99
C ALA A 48 -0.01 8.62 -6.02
N THR A 49 0.72 9.26 -5.12
CA THR A 49 1.75 8.67 -4.25
C THR A 49 1.19 8.12 -2.94
N ASN A 50 -0.14 8.17 -2.75
CA ASN A 50 -0.89 7.63 -1.60
C ASN A 50 -0.24 7.96 -0.25
N GLY A 51 0.19 6.96 0.55
CA GLY A 51 0.80 7.15 1.86
C GLY A 51 2.11 7.94 1.86
N PHE A 52 2.81 8.02 0.73
CA PHE A 52 4.05 8.79 0.59
C PHE A 52 3.83 10.29 0.31
N SER A 53 2.59 10.70 0.07
CA SER A 53 2.23 12.07 -0.28
C SER A 53 2.56 13.09 0.81
N LYS A 54 2.59 12.67 2.07
CA LYS A 54 2.90 13.55 3.21
C LYS A 54 4.28 14.23 3.12
N LYS A 55 5.20 13.67 2.32
CA LYS A 55 6.50 14.30 2.04
C LYS A 55 6.43 15.45 1.03
N LEU A 56 5.39 15.49 0.21
CA LEU A 56 5.31 16.36 -0.96
C LEU A 56 4.34 17.53 -0.78
N PHE A 57 3.28 17.33 0.00
CA PHE A 57 2.29 18.37 0.29
C PHE A 57 1.54 18.08 1.59
N ASP A 58 0.94 19.11 2.17
CA ASP A 58 0.24 19.01 3.46
C ASP A 58 -1.27 18.79 3.25
N GLU A 59 -1.68 17.53 3.42
CA GLU A 59 -3.08 17.10 3.46
C GLU A 59 -3.27 16.12 4.63
N ASN A 60 -4.54 15.89 5.00
CA ASN A 60 -4.87 14.92 6.06
C ASN A 60 -4.62 13.48 5.58
N ILE A 61 -3.35 13.12 5.51
CA ILE A 61 -2.86 11.80 5.13
C ILE A 61 -1.89 11.33 6.19
N ILE A 62 -2.21 10.20 6.80
CA ILE A 62 -1.34 9.51 7.75
C ILE A 62 -0.79 8.28 7.01
N PRO A 63 0.51 8.16 6.85
CA PRO A 63 1.09 6.94 6.31
C PRO A 63 0.89 5.80 7.30
N ALA A 64 0.48 4.64 6.81
CA ALA A 64 0.18 3.49 7.65
C ALA A 64 0.74 2.22 7.01
N ARG A 65 1.68 1.60 7.70
CA ARG A 65 2.23 0.33 7.27
C ARG A 65 1.23 -0.79 7.52
N ALA A 66 0.94 -1.58 6.49
CA ALA A 66 0.16 -2.80 6.55
C ALA A 66 1.06 -3.99 6.30
N GLN A 67 1.01 -4.98 7.19
CA GLN A 67 1.84 -6.18 7.10
C GLN A 67 1.00 -7.38 6.66
N VAL A 68 1.60 -8.24 5.88
CA VAL A 68 0.98 -9.47 5.38
C VAL A 68 2.00 -10.60 5.38
N LEU A 69 1.48 -11.82 5.41
CA LEU A 69 2.23 -13.03 5.10
C LEU A 69 1.42 -13.97 4.22
N ILE A 70 2.09 -14.89 3.55
CA ILE A 70 1.50 -15.94 2.75
C ILE A 70 2.16 -17.27 3.06
N THR A 71 1.35 -18.32 3.17
CA THR A 71 1.86 -19.69 3.39
C THR A 71 2.44 -20.29 2.11
N LYS A 72 3.29 -21.30 2.24
CA LYS A 72 3.53 -22.25 1.15
C LYS A 72 2.22 -22.96 0.76
N PRO A 73 2.16 -23.62 -0.42
CA PRO A 73 0.99 -24.40 -0.81
C PRO A 73 0.63 -25.47 0.23
N ILE A 74 -0.63 -25.50 0.63
CA ILE A 74 -1.17 -26.44 1.62
C ILE A 74 -1.95 -27.50 0.86
N LYS A 75 -1.56 -28.77 1.00
CA LYS A 75 -2.23 -29.89 0.33
C LYS A 75 -3.70 -30.00 0.80
N ASN A 76 -4.61 -30.10 -0.14
CA ASN A 76 -6.05 -30.26 0.11
C ASN A 76 -6.66 -29.11 0.94
N LEU A 77 -6.22 -27.89 0.75
CA LEU A 77 -6.80 -26.72 1.40
C LEU A 77 -8.26 -26.53 0.97
N ASN A 78 -9.20 -26.73 1.88
CA ASN A 78 -10.64 -26.56 1.64
C ASN A 78 -11.16 -25.14 1.90
N LEU A 79 -10.30 -24.23 2.36
CA LEU A 79 -10.67 -22.84 2.60
C LEU A 79 -10.82 -22.11 1.27
N LYS A 80 -12.02 -21.53 1.03
CA LYS A 80 -12.31 -20.75 -0.18
C LYS A 80 -13.07 -19.47 0.21
N GLY A 81 -12.55 -18.33 -0.23
CA GLY A 81 -13.20 -17.04 -0.02
C GLY A 81 -12.29 -15.97 0.57
N THR A 82 -12.90 -14.83 0.86
CA THR A 82 -12.26 -13.69 1.53
C THR A 82 -12.96 -13.47 2.87
N PHE A 83 -12.19 -13.33 3.91
CA PHE A 83 -12.68 -13.30 5.29
C PHE A 83 -12.10 -12.11 6.03
N HIS A 84 -12.86 -11.61 7.00
CA HIS A 84 -12.44 -10.58 7.94
C HIS A 84 -12.61 -11.06 9.38
N LEU A 85 -11.68 -10.71 10.25
CA LEU A 85 -11.71 -10.97 11.67
C LEU A 85 -11.55 -9.67 12.46
N GLU A 86 -12.04 -9.68 13.72
CA GLU A 86 -11.87 -8.59 14.68
C GLU A 86 -12.25 -7.22 14.07
N LYS A 87 -13.48 -7.08 13.59
CA LYS A 87 -14.02 -5.85 13.00
C LYS A 87 -13.23 -5.36 11.76
N GLY A 88 -12.54 -6.27 11.06
CA GLY A 88 -11.76 -5.96 9.86
C GLY A 88 -10.30 -5.59 10.12
N TYR A 89 -9.83 -5.72 11.37
CA TYR A 89 -8.41 -5.53 11.67
C TYR A 89 -7.52 -6.60 11.07
N TYR A 90 -8.08 -7.80 10.82
CA TYR A 90 -7.40 -8.87 10.09
C TYR A 90 -8.25 -9.31 8.91
N TYR A 91 -7.60 -9.70 7.85
CA TYR A 91 -8.22 -10.23 6.65
C TYR A 91 -7.40 -11.39 6.11
N PHE A 92 -8.08 -12.39 5.54
CA PHE A 92 -7.39 -13.49 4.90
C PHE A 92 -8.21 -14.04 3.74
N ARG A 93 -7.52 -14.71 2.83
CA ARG A 93 -8.13 -15.43 1.70
C ARG A 93 -7.25 -16.56 1.23
N ASN A 94 -7.82 -17.48 0.47
CA ASN A 94 -7.01 -18.43 -0.28
C ASN A 94 -6.52 -17.85 -1.61
N ILE A 95 -5.32 -18.25 -2.02
CA ILE A 95 -4.71 -18.01 -3.34
C ILE A 95 -3.93 -19.27 -3.69
N ASP A 96 -4.26 -19.94 -4.79
CA ASP A 96 -3.47 -21.07 -5.34
C ASP A 96 -3.02 -22.09 -4.27
N GLN A 97 -3.96 -22.64 -3.50
CA GLN A 97 -3.71 -23.54 -2.37
C GLN A 97 -2.88 -22.93 -1.21
N ARG A 98 -2.75 -21.62 -1.14
CA ARG A 98 -2.08 -20.87 -0.09
C ARG A 98 -3.09 -20.04 0.70
N ILE A 99 -2.72 -19.60 1.88
CA ILE A 99 -3.46 -18.58 2.62
C ILE A 99 -2.62 -17.31 2.70
N LEU A 100 -3.19 -16.22 2.19
CA LEU A 100 -2.68 -14.88 2.44
C LEU A 100 -3.45 -14.31 3.61
N ILE A 101 -2.75 -13.80 4.62
CA ILE A 101 -3.33 -13.11 5.78
C ILE A 101 -2.59 -11.81 6.03
N GLY A 102 -3.33 -10.78 6.42
CA GLY A 102 -2.78 -9.48 6.75
C GLY A 102 -3.60 -8.75 7.80
N GLY A 103 -3.05 -7.64 8.27
CA GLY A 103 -3.67 -6.80 9.30
C GLY A 103 -2.82 -6.65 10.55
N GLY A 104 -3.46 -6.47 11.70
CA GLY A 104 -2.79 -6.40 13.00
C GLY A 104 -2.23 -5.02 13.36
N ARG A 105 -2.43 -3.99 12.54
CA ARG A 105 -1.95 -2.63 12.83
C ARG A 105 -2.51 -2.06 14.15
N ASN A 106 -3.69 -2.54 14.58
CA ASN A 106 -4.30 -2.16 15.86
C ASN A 106 -3.51 -2.58 17.09
N LEU A 107 -2.54 -3.47 16.97
CA LEU A 107 -1.66 -3.88 18.07
C LEU A 107 -0.65 -2.78 18.42
N ASP A 108 -0.22 -1.98 17.43
CA ASP A 108 0.71 -0.87 17.63
C ASP A 108 0.53 0.20 16.54
N PHE A 109 -0.50 1.02 16.68
CA PHE A 109 -0.76 2.12 15.74
C PHE A 109 0.40 3.10 15.64
N LYS A 110 1.14 3.30 16.73
CA LYS A 110 2.22 4.28 16.79
C LYS A 110 3.38 3.84 15.90
N THR A 111 3.87 2.63 16.06
CA THR A 111 4.97 2.07 15.25
C THR A 111 4.57 1.87 13.79
N GLU A 112 3.30 1.52 13.54
CA GLU A 112 2.80 1.29 12.21
C GLU A 112 2.35 2.59 11.47
N SER A 113 2.44 3.77 12.12
CA SER A 113 2.25 5.06 11.45
C SER A 113 3.56 5.57 10.88
N THR A 114 4.00 4.96 9.80
CA THR A 114 5.31 5.19 9.16
C THR A 114 5.24 5.07 7.64
N MET A 115 6.20 5.71 6.95
CA MET A 115 6.45 5.55 5.51
C MET A 115 7.52 4.47 5.22
N GLU A 116 8.09 3.87 6.24
CA GLU A 116 9.12 2.86 6.09
C GLU A 116 8.51 1.47 5.89
N PHE A 117 9.02 0.74 4.92
CA PHE A 117 8.73 -0.68 4.76
C PHE A 117 9.37 -1.48 5.90
N GLY A 118 8.91 -2.70 6.06
CA GLY A 118 9.44 -3.62 7.06
C GLY A 118 8.32 -4.35 7.79
N GLN A 119 8.72 -5.21 8.72
CA GLN A 119 7.80 -6.02 9.54
C GLN A 119 8.19 -5.92 11.00
N THR A 120 7.22 -6.14 11.88
CA THR A 120 7.43 -6.24 13.32
C THR A 120 7.09 -7.64 13.79
N ASN A 121 7.88 -8.17 14.69
CA ASN A 121 7.65 -9.51 15.28
C ASN A 121 6.26 -9.59 15.93
N LEU A 122 5.82 -8.50 16.58
CA LEU A 122 4.50 -8.43 17.22
C LEU A 122 3.36 -8.78 16.25
N ILE A 123 3.37 -8.17 15.06
CA ILE A 123 2.33 -8.38 14.06
C ILE A 123 2.51 -9.73 13.38
N GLN A 124 3.73 -10.07 12.94
CA GLN A 124 3.98 -11.33 12.24
C GLN A 124 3.60 -12.55 13.10
N LEU A 125 4.01 -12.59 14.37
CA LEU A 125 3.63 -13.66 15.31
C LEU A 125 2.12 -13.73 15.53
N LYS A 126 1.41 -12.57 15.61
CA LYS A 126 -0.06 -12.58 15.73
C LYS A 126 -0.72 -13.17 14.49
N LEU A 127 -0.24 -12.83 13.28
CA LEU A 127 -0.78 -13.39 12.03
C LEU A 127 -0.56 -14.91 11.95
N GLU A 128 0.64 -15.39 12.32
CA GLU A 128 0.93 -16.82 12.39
C GLU A 128 0.07 -17.55 13.42
N ASN A 129 -0.11 -16.97 14.61
CA ASN A 129 -0.97 -17.55 15.64
C ASN A 129 -2.44 -17.63 15.22
N LEU A 130 -2.95 -16.61 14.50
CA LEU A 130 -4.30 -16.66 13.94
C LEU A 130 -4.45 -17.80 12.92
N LEU A 131 -3.45 -18.05 12.09
CA LEU A 131 -3.44 -19.23 11.21
C LEU A 131 -3.47 -20.52 12.02
N ARG A 132 -2.57 -20.66 12.98
CA ARG A 132 -2.36 -21.90 13.76
C ARG A 132 -3.53 -22.24 14.66
N ASP A 133 -4.10 -21.22 15.35
CA ASP A 133 -5.04 -21.45 16.44
C ASP A 133 -6.50 -21.27 16.00
N THR A 134 -6.75 -20.52 14.92
CA THR A 134 -8.11 -20.13 14.54
C THR A 134 -8.49 -20.55 13.12
N ILE A 135 -7.65 -20.24 12.13
CA ILE A 135 -8.05 -20.38 10.72
C ILE A 135 -7.87 -21.82 10.23
N ILE A 136 -6.74 -22.45 10.55
CA ILE A 136 -6.39 -23.82 10.13
C ILE A 136 -5.78 -24.62 11.29
N PRO A 137 -6.47 -24.76 12.44
CA PRO A 137 -5.88 -25.25 13.70
C PRO A 137 -5.35 -26.70 13.66
N LYS A 138 -5.65 -27.46 12.62
CA LYS A 138 -5.21 -28.88 12.51
C LYS A 138 -4.32 -29.12 11.30
N ILE A 139 -3.87 -28.06 10.64
CA ILE A 139 -3.12 -28.15 9.39
C ILE A 139 -1.71 -27.58 9.64
N ASN A 140 -0.71 -28.38 9.35
CA ASN A 140 0.67 -27.88 9.33
C ASN A 140 0.88 -26.99 8.12
N PHE A 141 1.53 -25.86 8.33
CA PHE A 141 1.87 -24.91 7.30
C PHE A 141 3.27 -24.32 7.52
N GLU A 142 3.84 -23.79 6.49
CA GLU A 142 5.06 -22.98 6.52
C GLU A 142 4.79 -21.65 5.88
N ILE A 143 5.42 -20.60 6.40
CA ILE A 143 5.39 -19.27 5.77
C ILE A 143 6.34 -19.28 4.57
N ASP A 144 5.87 -18.77 3.45
CA ASP A 144 6.66 -18.63 2.22
C ASP A 144 7.25 -17.23 2.11
N TYR A 145 6.38 -16.21 2.21
CA TYR A 145 6.77 -14.81 2.17
C TYR A 145 6.01 -13.98 3.18
N SER A 146 6.66 -12.92 3.65
CA SER A 146 6.02 -11.82 4.37
C SER A 146 6.52 -10.49 3.84
N TRP A 147 5.65 -9.49 3.81
CA TRP A 147 5.97 -8.16 3.31
C TRP A 147 5.07 -7.10 3.95
N SER A 148 5.35 -5.86 3.62
CA SER A 148 4.49 -4.73 4.01
C SER A 148 4.23 -3.80 2.84
N GLY A 149 3.17 -2.99 2.98
CA GLY A 149 2.84 -1.90 2.09
C GLY A 149 2.50 -0.65 2.90
N ILE A 150 2.63 0.53 2.29
CA ILE A 150 2.30 1.80 2.92
C ILE A 150 0.97 2.32 2.37
N MET A 151 -0.03 2.39 3.22
CA MET A 151 -1.33 2.98 2.92
C MET A 151 -1.35 4.47 3.28
N GLY A 152 -2.17 5.24 2.59
CA GLY A 152 -2.57 6.58 3.04
C GLY A 152 -3.92 6.49 3.75
N ILE A 153 -3.95 6.76 5.03
CA ILE A 153 -5.19 6.81 5.83
C ILE A 153 -5.45 8.22 6.34
N GLY A 154 -6.59 8.45 6.94
CA GLY A 154 -6.98 9.72 7.55
C GLY A 154 -8.25 9.57 8.37
N ASP A 155 -8.79 10.68 8.85
CA ASP A 155 -9.98 10.68 9.72
C ASP A 155 -11.24 10.15 9.01
N LYS A 156 -11.29 10.29 7.69
CA LYS A 156 -12.39 9.81 6.86
C LYS A 156 -11.91 8.71 5.91
N LYS A 157 -12.72 7.67 5.71
CA LYS A 157 -12.47 6.60 4.73
C LYS A 157 -12.83 7.03 3.30
N GLN A 158 -12.43 8.23 2.88
CA GLN A 158 -12.71 8.78 1.56
C GLN A 158 -11.39 9.17 0.88
N PRO A 159 -11.22 8.91 -0.41
CA PRO A 159 -10.07 9.40 -1.15
C PRO A 159 -10.05 10.93 -1.18
N ILE A 160 -8.89 11.50 -1.34
CA ILE A 160 -8.69 12.93 -1.63
C ILE A 160 -8.43 13.04 -3.11
N LEU A 161 -9.39 13.62 -3.83
CA LEU A 161 -9.28 14.02 -5.23
C LEU A 161 -9.39 15.53 -5.28
N LYS A 162 -8.28 16.22 -5.53
CA LYS A 162 -8.21 17.66 -5.31
C LYS A 162 -7.21 18.32 -6.25
N GLN A 163 -7.54 19.54 -6.64
CA GLN A 163 -6.58 20.47 -7.21
C GLN A 163 -5.85 21.17 -6.06
N LEU A 164 -4.53 21.05 -6.00
CA LEU A 164 -3.68 21.65 -4.95
C LEU A 164 -3.31 23.09 -5.29
N SER A 165 -3.06 23.35 -6.58
CA SER A 165 -2.73 24.65 -7.12
C SER A 165 -3.16 24.73 -8.60
N ASN A 166 -2.81 25.78 -9.35
CA ASN A 166 -3.29 25.98 -10.74
C ASN A 166 -3.00 24.78 -11.65
N ASN A 167 -1.82 24.16 -11.50
CA ASN A 167 -1.39 23.07 -12.37
C ASN A 167 -1.05 21.77 -11.62
N VAL A 168 -1.31 21.71 -10.32
CA VAL A 168 -0.98 20.55 -9.48
C VAL A 168 -2.24 19.92 -8.90
N PHE A 169 -2.35 18.62 -9.04
CA PHE A 169 -3.50 17.81 -8.63
C PHE A 169 -3.05 16.64 -7.76
N CYS A 170 -3.94 16.09 -6.96
CA CYS A 170 -3.70 14.84 -6.26
C CYS A 170 -4.89 13.88 -6.32
N GLY A 171 -4.56 12.58 -6.36
CA GLY A 171 -5.49 11.47 -6.16
C GLY A 171 -4.87 10.49 -5.16
N VAL A 172 -5.18 10.65 -3.86
CA VAL A 172 -4.47 9.99 -2.76
C VAL A 172 -5.41 9.59 -1.63
N ARG A 173 -4.89 9.02 -0.58
CA ARG A 173 -5.63 8.48 0.58
C ARG A 173 -6.57 7.35 0.18
N LEU A 174 -6.06 6.43 -0.66
CA LEU A 174 -6.71 5.16 -0.95
C LEU A 174 -6.35 4.17 0.16
N GLY A 175 -6.99 4.32 1.32
CA GLY A 175 -6.62 3.60 2.55
C GLY A 175 -7.11 2.17 2.64
N GLY A 176 -7.75 1.67 1.60
CA GLY A 176 -8.49 0.42 1.67
C GLY A 176 -9.80 0.56 2.48
N MET A 177 -10.65 -0.42 2.35
CA MET A 177 -11.92 -0.51 3.10
C MET A 177 -11.71 -1.20 4.44
#